data_5dc482b223c2aab8347c55fa2882ff39
#
_entry.id   5dc482b223c2aab8347c55fa2882ff39
#
_cell.length_a   1.000
_cell.length_b   1.000
_cell.length_c   1.000
_cell.angle_alpha   90.00
_cell.angle_beta   90.00
_cell.angle_gamma   90.00
#
_symmetry.space_group_name_H-M   'P 1'
#
loop_
_entity.id
_entity.type
_entity.pdbx_description
1 polymer ?
#
loop_
_entity_poly.entity_id
_entity_poly.type
_entity_poly.pdbx_seq_one_letter_code
_entity_poly.pdbx_strand_id
1 'polypeptide(L)'
;TQPVEQELLRHFDFFQQRLFSLMGEVATSDEAKEAFRLNEKNRPLSQADIDLIDQAYAWLRETLNARQMTLKQWAVYGSGGRREAQFDLARAACRKAELSLWELKANYEIRDELVVFINRFSDLLFFVGRYFGDLETPKN
;
A
#
# COMPACT_ATOMS: atom_id res chain seq x y z
N THR A 1 -15.48 -11.46 -13.17
CA THR A 1 -14.76 -10.50 -12.30
C THR A 1 -15.43 -9.14 -12.40
N GLN A 2 -15.74 -8.53 -11.27
CA GLN A 2 -16.38 -7.21 -11.26
C GLN A 2 -15.39 -6.12 -11.72
N PRO A 3 -15.86 -5.04 -12.37
CA PRO A 3 -14.98 -3.95 -12.84
C PRO A 3 -14.11 -3.35 -11.75
N VAL A 4 -14.62 -3.21 -10.52
CA VAL A 4 -13.87 -2.69 -9.38
C VAL A 4 -12.72 -3.61 -9.02
N GLU A 5 -12.94 -4.93 -9.00
CA GLU A 5 -11.89 -5.90 -8.73
C GLU A 5 -10.78 -5.88 -9.78
N GLN A 6 -11.15 -5.72 -11.05
CA GLN A 6 -10.17 -5.61 -12.14
C GLN A 6 -9.31 -4.36 -11.98
N GLU A 7 -9.90 -3.24 -11.61
CA GLU A 7 -9.19 -2.00 -11.34
C GLU A 7 -8.22 -2.16 -10.17
N LEU A 8 -8.68 -2.78 -9.07
CA LEU A 8 -7.84 -3.07 -7.92
C LEU A 8 -6.65 -3.96 -8.28
N LEU A 9 -6.88 -5.01 -9.09
CA LEU A 9 -5.80 -5.90 -9.52
C LEU A 9 -4.72 -5.15 -10.30
N ARG A 10 -5.12 -4.23 -11.20
CA ARG A 10 -4.16 -3.39 -11.93
C ARG A 10 -3.35 -2.51 -11.00
N HIS A 11 -3.99 -1.86 -10.03
CA HIS A 11 -3.30 -1.03 -9.05
C HIS A 11 -2.31 -1.86 -8.21
N PHE A 12 -2.73 -3.02 -7.73
CA PHE A 12 -1.85 -3.86 -6.91
C PHE A 12 -0.67 -4.40 -7.68
N ASP A 13 -0.88 -4.84 -8.92
CA ASP A 13 0.22 -5.29 -9.77
C ASP A 13 1.27 -4.18 -9.93
N PHE A 14 0.83 -2.96 -10.22
CA PHE A 14 1.72 -1.82 -10.32
C PHE A 14 2.44 -1.52 -9.00
N PHE A 15 1.70 -1.44 -7.89
CA PHE A 15 2.31 -1.10 -6.59
C PHE A 15 3.24 -2.17 -6.07
N GLN A 16 2.95 -3.46 -6.33
CA GLN A 16 3.88 -4.55 -6.00
C GLN A 16 5.21 -4.39 -6.73
N GLN A 17 5.17 -4.03 -8.01
CA GLN A 17 6.40 -3.75 -8.76
C GLN A 17 7.18 -2.58 -8.17
N ARG A 18 6.48 -1.56 -7.69
CA ARG A 18 7.11 -0.41 -7.03
C ARG A 18 7.75 -0.80 -5.69
N LEU A 19 7.17 -1.75 -4.97
CA LEU A 19 7.79 -2.29 -3.75
C LEU A 19 9.13 -2.98 -4.01
N PHE A 20 9.31 -3.64 -5.15
CA PHE A 20 10.61 -4.20 -5.51
C PHE A 20 11.67 -3.12 -5.62
N SER A 21 11.34 -1.98 -6.23
CA SER A 21 12.27 -0.86 -6.33
C SER A 21 12.63 -0.29 -4.94
N LEU A 22 11.64 -0.15 -4.07
CA LEU A 22 11.86 0.26 -2.68
C LEU A 22 12.83 -0.70 -1.98
N MET A 23 12.57 -2.00 -2.08
CA MET A 23 13.41 -3.02 -1.46
C MET A 23 14.86 -2.96 -1.97
N GLY A 24 15.03 -2.79 -3.27
CA GLY A 24 16.34 -2.67 -3.89
C GLY A 24 17.11 -1.44 -3.39
N GLU A 25 16.45 -0.30 -3.28
CA GLU A 25 17.07 0.91 -2.77
C GLU A 25 17.48 0.77 -1.29
N VAL A 26 16.59 0.22 -0.46
CA VAL A 26 16.88 0.00 0.97
C VAL A 26 18.05 -0.98 1.15
N ALA A 27 18.15 -2.00 0.31
CA ALA A 27 19.22 -2.99 0.37
C ALA A 27 20.57 -2.47 -0.15
N THR A 28 20.59 -1.32 -0.81
CA THR A 28 21.81 -0.72 -1.37
C THR A 28 22.56 0.05 -0.28
N SER A 29 23.90 -0.08 -0.24
CA SER A 29 24.72 0.69 0.70
C SER A 29 24.60 2.19 0.45
N ASP A 30 24.83 2.99 1.48
CA ASP A 30 24.71 4.46 1.36
C ASP A 30 25.65 5.01 0.27
N GLU A 31 26.86 4.44 0.12
CA GLU A 31 27.84 4.84 -0.89
C GLU A 31 27.34 4.59 -2.31
N ALA A 32 26.47 3.59 -2.52
CA ALA A 32 25.97 3.20 -3.84
C ALA A 32 24.56 3.72 -4.14
N LYS A 33 23.91 4.41 -3.21
CA LYS A 33 22.51 4.84 -3.38
C LYS A 33 22.32 5.84 -4.49
N GLU A 34 23.25 6.77 -4.67
CA GLU A 34 23.17 7.73 -5.78
C GLU A 34 23.20 7.01 -7.13
N ALA A 35 24.12 6.06 -7.29
CA ALA A 35 24.21 5.26 -8.51
C ALA A 35 22.94 4.43 -8.73
N PHE A 36 22.34 3.89 -7.67
CA PHE A 36 21.08 3.18 -7.76
C PHE A 36 19.97 4.08 -8.31
N ARG A 37 19.82 5.29 -7.76
CA ARG A 37 18.78 6.25 -8.15
C ARG A 37 18.98 6.78 -9.58
N LEU A 38 20.23 6.88 -10.06
CA LEU A 38 20.53 7.36 -11.41
C LEU A 38 20.35 6.28 -12.48
N ASN A 39 20.25 5.03 -12.10
CA ASN A 39 20.02 3.93 -13.04
C ASN A 39 18.53 3.77 -13.29
N GLU A 40 18.07 4.16 -14.49
CA GLU A 40 16.67 4.09 -14.89
C GLU A 40 16.08 2.67 -14.82
N LYS A 41 16.92 1.63 -14.98
CA LYS A 41 16.48 0.24 -14.86
C LYS A 41 15.98 -0.11 -13.47
N ASN A 42 16.47 0.57 -12.44
CA ASN A 42 16.02 0.39 -11.06
C ASN A 42 14.65 1.03 -10.80
N ARG A 43 14.22 1.96 -11.65
CA ARG A 43 12.95 2.68 -11.54
C ARG A 43 12.71 3.16 -10.09
N PRO A 44 13.60 3.99 -9.53
CA PRO A 44 13.49 4.41 -8.14
C PRO A 44 12.15 5.10 -7.87
N LEU A 45 11.61 4.92 -6.68
CA LEU A 45 10.36 5.55 -6.28
C LEU A 45 10.47 7.07 -6.35
N SER A 46 9.41 7.69 -6.85
CA SER A 46 9.31 9.14 -7.00
C SER A 46 8.00 9.66 -6.42
N GLN A 47 7.88 10.97 -6.35
CA GLN A 47 6.63 11.62 -5.94
C GLN A 47 5.47 11.20 -6.86
N ALA A 48 5.72 10.94 -8.14
CA ALA A 48 4.69 10.48 -9.08
C ALA A 48 4.07 9.15 -8.63
N ASP A 49 4.87 8.24 -8.06
CA ASP A 49 4.36 6.96 -7.53
C ASP A 49 3.47 7.17 -6.31
N ILE A 50 3.85 8.11 -5.43
CA ILE A 50 3.04 8.51 -4.27
C ILE A 50 1.71 9.11 -4.74
N ASP A 51 1.75 9.98 -5.74
CA ASP A 51 0.54 10.59 -6.31
C ASP A 51 -0.41 9.52 -6.87
N LEU A 52 0.12 8.48 -7.50
CA LEU A 52 -0.69 7.36 -8.01
C LEU A 52 -1.37 6.58 -6.88
N ILE A 53 -0.68 6.34 -5.77
CA ILE A 53 -1.31 5.71 -4.60
C ILE A 53 -2.42 6.60 -4.04
N ASP A 54 -2.18 7.89 -3.93
CA ASP A 54 -3.17 8.84 -3.41
C ASP A 54 -4.41 8.89 -4.32
N GLN A 55 -4.22 8.82 -5.63
CA GLN A 55 -5.32 8.75 -6.60
C GLN A 55 -6.11 7.45 -6.46
N ALA A 56 -5.42 6.31 -6.30
CA ALA A 56 -6.08 5.02 -6.08
C ALA A 56 -6.88 5.00 -4.78
N TYR A 57 -6.32 5.59 -3.73
CA TYR A 57 -6.98 5.75 -2.44
C TYR A 57 -8.25 6.60 -2.56
N ALA A 58 -8.18 7.74 -3.22
CA ALA A 58 -9.33 8.61 -3.43
C ALA A 58 -10.44 7.92 -4.23
N TRP A 59 -10.05 7.23 -5.31
CA TRP A 59 -11.00 6.46 -6.12
C TRP A 59 -11.69 5.37 -5.30
N LEU A 60 -10.94 4.65 -4.46
CA LEU A 60 -11.50 3.58 -3.64
C LEU A 60 -12.45 4.14 -2.58
N ARG A 61 -12.10 5.26 -1.95
CA ARG A 61 -12.99 5.93 -0.99
C ARG A 61 -14.32 6.33 -1.62
N GLU A 62 -14.29 6.89 -2.82
CA GLU A 62 -15.50 7.22 -3.56
C GLU A 62 -16.33 5.97 -3.86
N THR A 63 -15.67 4.88 -4.27
CA THR A 63 -16.33 3.60 -4.52
C THR A 63 -17.00 3.06 -3.26
N LEU A 64 -16.35 3.11 -2.11
CA LEU A 64 -16.90 2.70 -0.83
C LEU A 64 -18.10 3.57 -0.42
N ASN A 65 -17.99 4.87 -0.59
CA ASN A 65 -19.07 5.80 -0.29
C ASN A 65 -20.31 5.53 -1.18
N ALA A 66 -20.11 5.27 -2.46
CA ALA A 66 -21.19 4.95 -3.40
C ALA A 66 -21.90 3.64 -3.00
N ARG A 67 -21.21 2.72 -2.34
CA ARG A 67 -21.79 1.47 -1.83
C ARG A 67 -22.39 1.64 -0.43
N GLN A 68 -22.42 2.85 0.11
CA GLN A 68 -22.93 3.17 1.45
C GLN A 68 -22.24 2.36 2.57
N MET A 69 -20.97 2.06 2.37
CA MET A 69 -20.17 1.37 3.40
C MET A 69 -19.81 2.35 4.52
N THR A 70 -20.16 1.98 5.74
CA THR A 70 -19.85 2.82 6.90
C THR A 70 -18.56 2.32 7.57
N LEU A 71 -17.58 3.21 7.68
CA LEU A 71 -16.34 2.95 8.42
C LEU A 71 -16.45 3.43 9.88
N LYS A 72 -17.67 3.64 10.38
CA LYS A 72 -17.91 4.20 11.72
C LYS A 72 -17.67 3.22 12.86
N GLN A 73 -17.64 1.92 12.58
CA GLN A 73 -17.40 0.92 13.60
C GLN A 73 -15.93 0.51 13.59
N TRP A 74 -15.40 0.20 14.77
CA TRP A 74 -14.06 -0.37 14.89
C TRP A 74 -13.98 -1.66 14.07
N ALA A 75 -13.01 -1.71 13.20
CA ALA A 75 -12.77 -2.89 12.40
C ALA A 75 -12.16 -4.00 13.26
N VAL A 76 -12.86 -5.11 13.38
CA VAL A 76 -12.29 -6.32 13.96
C VAL A 76 -11.59 -7.09 12.85
N TYR A 77 -10.31 -7.39 13.02
CA TYR A 77 -9.52 -8.06 12.00
C TYR A 77 -10.16 -9.38 11.58
N GLY A 78 -10.32 -9.55 10.27
CA GLY A 78 -10.88 -10.76 9.68
C GLY A 78 -12.38 -10.94 9.87
N SER A 79 -13.10 -9.99 10.47
CA SER A 79 -14.54 -10.11 10.72
C SER A 79 -15.39 -10.17 9.45
N GLY A 80 -14.88 -9.62 8.34
CA GLY A 80 -15.57 -9.57 7.05
C GLY A 80 -15.19 -10.70 6.10
N GLY A 81 -14.47 -11.72 6.55
CA GLY A 81 -14.14 -12.88 5.76
C GLY A 81 -12.64 -13.05 5.50
N ARG A 82 -12.32 -14.08 4.69
CA ARG A 82 -10.94 -14.50 4.45
C ARG A 82 -10.11 -13.46 3.70
N ARG A 83 -10.68 -12.85 2.65
CA ARG A 83 -9.95 -11.85 1.86
C ARG A 83 -9.66 -10.61 2.69
N GLU A 84 -10.61 -10.15 3.48
CA GLU A 84 -10.36 -9.05 4.40
C GLU A 84 -9.24 -9.37 5.38
N ALA A 85 -9.25 -10.58 5.96
CA ALA A 85 -8.20 -11.02 6.88
C ALA A 85 -6.81 -11.01 6.22
N GLN A 86 -6.72 -11.41 4.96
CA GLN A 86 -5.46 -11.38 4.20
C GLN A 86 -4.96 -9.94 3.99
N PHE A 87 -5.85 -9.00 3.69
CA PHE A 87 -5.48 -7.59 3.57
C PHE A 87 -5.07 -6.99 4.92
N ASP A 88 -5.72 -7.39 6.00
CA ASP A 88 -5.32 -6.96 7.34
C ASP A 88 -3.90 -7.46 7.69
N LEU A 89 -3.54 -8.69 7.33
CA LEU A 89 -2.19 -9.21 7.49
C LEU A 89 -1.17 -8.44 6.64
N ALA A 90 -1.51 -8.15 5.39
CA ALA A 90 -0.65 -7.38 4.51
C ALA A 90 -0.43 -5.96 5.06
N ARG A 91 -1.48 -5.32 5.56
CA ARG A 91 -1.39 -4.01 6.20
C ARG A 91 -0.47 -4.05 7.43
N ALA A 92 -0.62 -5.05 8.29
CA ALA A 92 0.23 -5.21 9.47
C ALA A 92 1.71 -5.37 9.08
N ALA A 93 1.99 -6.13 8.02
CA ALA A 93 3.34 -6.29 7.49
C ALA A 93 3.91 -4.95 6.95
N CYS A 94 3.10 -4.16 6.26
CA CYS A 94 3.50 -2.84 5.77
C CYS A 94 3.78 -1.87 6.91
N ARG A 95 2.98 -1.87 7.96
CA ARG A 95 3.22 -1.03 9.13
C ARG A 95 4.50 -1.42 9.86
N LYS A 96 4.79 -2.72 9.96
CA LYS A 96 6.05 -3.19 10.51
C LYS A 96 7.24 -2.74 9.66
N ALA A 97 7.12 -2.84 8.35
CA ALA A 97 8.15 -2.36 7.42
C ALA A 97 8.37 -0.85 7.56
N GLU A 98 7.31 -0.07 7.71
CA GLU A 98 7.41 1.38 7.94
C GLU A 98 8.20 1.69 9.20
N LEU A 99 7.90 1.02 10.31
CA LEU A 99 8.65 1.20 11.56
C LEU A 99 10.13 0.84 11.38
N SER A 100 10.43 -0.24 10.66
CA SER A 100 11.81 -0.63 10.36
C SER A 100 12.53 0.42 9.52
N LEU A 101 11.84 1.05 8.56
CA LEU A 101 12.42 2.16 7.78
C LEU A 101 12.75 3.36 8.67
N TRP A 102 11.88 3.71 9.60
CA TRP A 102 12.16 4.78 10.57
C TRP A 102 13.38 4.47 11.44
N GLU A 103 13.53 3.23 11.89
CA GLU A 103 14.70 2.79 12.66
C GLU A 103 15.98 2.88 11.83
N LEU A 104 15.94 2.40 10.59
CA LEU A 104 17.08 2.46 9.67
C LEU A 104 17.47 3.92 9.38
N LYS A 105 16.50 4.80 9.25
CA LYS A 105 16.74 6.22 8.95
C LYS A 105 17.59 6.93 9.99
N ALA A 106 17.65 6.41 11.20
CA ALA A 106 18.51 6.97 12.26
C ALA A 106 20.01 6.80 11.95
N ASN A 107 20.41 5.77 11.19
CA ASN A 107 21.81 5.43 10.96
C ASN A 107 22.19 5.29 9.46
N TYR A 108 21.19 5.25 8.58
CA TYR A 108 21.38 5.04 7.15
C TYR A 108 20.59 6.07 6.35
N GLU A 109 21.00 6.25 5.09
CA GLU A 109 20.35 7.16 4.18
C GLU A 109 19.07 6.51 3.62
N ILE A 110 17.91 6.89 4.16
CA ILE A 110 16.59 6.44 3.71
C ILE A 110 15.80 7.67 3.26
N ARG A 111 15.42 7.71 1.99
CA ARG A 111 14.64 8.85 1.46
C ARG A 111 13.23 8.88 2.06
N ASP A 112 12.73 10.07 2.30
CA ASP A 112 11.38 10.28 2.83
C ASP A 112 10.31 9.65 1.94
N GLU A 113 10.50 9.68 0.62
CA GLU A 113 9.56 9.10 -0.36
C GLU A 113 9.32 7.61 -0.10
N LEU A 114 10.32 6.87 0.34
CA LEU A 114 10.17 5.44 0.66
C LEU A 114 9.24 5.24 1.85
N VAL A 115 9.41 6.03 2.88
CA VAL A 115 8.58 5.97 4.09
C VAL A 115 7.14 6.39 3.78
N VAL A 116 6.98 7.48 3.04
CA VAL A 116 5.65 7.98 2.65
C VAL A 116 4.92 6.95 1.78
N PHE A 117 5.63 6.35 0.82
CA PHE A 117 5.03 5.32 -0.04
C PHE A 117 4.48 4.15 0.77
N ILE A 118 5.27 3.58 1.68
CA ILE A 118 4.83 2.43 2.47
C ILE A 118 3.67 2.80 3.42
N ASN A 119 3.69 4.01 3.95
CA ASN A 119 2.60 4.54 4.79
C ASN A 119 1.29 4.63 3.98
N ARG A 120 1.32 5.25 2.82
CA ARG A 120 0.15 5.37 1.94
C ARG A 120 -0.35 4.00 1.46
N PHE A 121 0.57 3.09 1.17
CA PHE A 121 0.23 1.74 0.75
C PHE A 121 -0.50 0.98 1.86
N SER A 122 -0.09 1.12 3.11
CA SER A 122 -0.78 0.50 4.24
C SER A 122 -2.21 1.03 4.40
N ASP A 123 -2.43 2.33 4.17
CA ASP A 123 -3.77 2.92 4.20
C ASP A 123 -4.66 2.37 3.07
N LEU A 124 -4.09 2.23 1.88
CA LEU A 124 -4.80 1.63 0.75
C LEU A 124 -5.22 0.19 1.06
N LEU A 125 -4.32 -0.61 1.62
CA LEU A 125 -4.61 -2.00 2.02
C LEU A 125 -5.77 -2.08 3.01
N PHE A 126 -5.86 -1.15 3.96
CA PHE A 126 -6.97 -1.10 4.91
C PHE A 126 -8.30 -0.94 4.18
N PHE A 127 -8.40 0.01 3.27
CA PHE A 127 -9.65 0.27 2.54
C PHE A 127 -10.02 -0.85 1.57
N VAL A 128 -9.02 -1.47 0.94
CA VAL A 128 -9.26 -2.65 0.09
C VAL A 128 -9.82 -3.82 0.93
N GLY A 129 -9.26 -4.01 2.12
CA GLY A 129 -9.80 -5.00 3.05
C GLY A 129 -11.27 -4.73 3.39
N ARG A 130 -11.61 -3.47 3.66
CA ARG A 130 -13.01 -3.08 3.93
C ARG A 130 -13.93 -3.36 2.75
N TYR A 131 -13.47 -3.08 1.53
CA TYR A 131 -14.23 -3.39 0.32
C TYR A 131 -14.56 -4.88 0.22
N PHE A 132 -13.57 -5.75 0.36
CA PHE A 132 -13.79 -7.20 0.30
C PHE A 132 -14.59 -7.71 1.50
N GLY A 133 -14.41 -7.12 2.67
CA GLY A 133 -15.21 -7.46 3.85
C GLY A 133 -16.69 -7.17 3.63
N ASP A 134 -17.01 -6.05 3.01
CA ASP A 134 -18.41 -5.72 2.66
C ASP A 134 -19.02 -6.71 1.67
N LEU A 135 -18.23 -7.12 0.66
CA LEU A 135 -18.71 -8.08 -0.35
C LEU A 135 -19.00 -9.46 0.25
N GLU A 136 -18.19 -9.88 1.23
CA GLU A 136 -18.28 -11.22 1.83
C GLU A 136 -19.24 -11.28 3.02
N THR A 137 -19.65 -10.13 3.56
CA THR A 137 -20.56 -10.07 4.70
C THR A 137 -22.00 -10.19 4.23
N PRO A 138 -22.82 -11.11 4.79
CA PRO A 138 -24.23 -11.20 4.46
C PRO A 138 -24.94 -9.90 4.81
N LYS A 139 -25.72 -9.39 3.88
CA LYS A 139 -26.57 -8.19 4.11
C LYS A 139 -27.94 -8.65 4.58
N ASN A 140 -28.31 -8.23 5.77
CA ASN A 140 -29.64 -8.48 6.33
C ASN A 140 -30.66 -7.49 5.77
#